data_696499bcb3578c584dedd576c5111576
#
_entry.id   696499bcb3578c584dedd576c5111576
#
_cell.length_a   1.000
_cell.length_b   1.000
_cell.length_c   1.000
_cell.angle_alpha   90.00
_cell.angle_beta   90.00
_cell.angle_gamma   90.00
#
_symmetry.space_group_name_H-M   'P 1'
#
loop_
_entity.id
_entity.type
_entity.pdbx_description
1 polymer ?
#
loop_
_entity_poly.entity_id
_entity_poly.type
_entity_poly.pdbx_seq_one_letter_code
_entity_poly.pdbx_strand_id
1 'polypeptide(L)'
;MNVYKSLNEVIEYIETNLEEEISYTKLAQILGVNEYTMQSVFSLLCNISLSEYIRKRRLSNAGYDLSQTNEKIMEIAIKYQYDNATSFSRAFEKFHGIKPSSVKKQPEGLKVFAKIHFDEQQEIAKPSMKYSIIETEELVLYGEEKKTTTEKIGEDAPKHFQEVIKKYAKAYGYPNYGMVVYQDRFQDIVNGYWVLYDKKIPELKKYIIPKSKWLVFHIPNENPKDIQEVSHRFCDEFVPSCKYNLREIPELEYYHDGMTEFMVPIED
;
A
#
# COMPACT_ATOMS: atom_id res chain seq x y z
N MET A 1 10.05 19.40 -7.04
CA MET A 1 8.62 19.53 -6.65
C MET A 1 8.56 19.24 -5.15
N ASN A 2 7.88 20.06 -4.37
CA ASN A 2 7.70 19.76 -2.94
C ASN A 2 6.50 18.82 -2.79
N VAL A 3 6.73 17.57 -2.39
CA VAL A 3 5.69 16.55 -2.30
C VAL A 3 4.62 16.93 -1.27
N TYR A 4 4.98 17.57 -0.16
CA TYR A 4 4.03 18.01 0.86
C TYR A 4 3.06 19.07 0.33
N LYS A 5 3.57 20.01 -0.49
CA LYS A 5 2.71 20.96 -1.19
C LYS A 5 1.73 20.25 -2.13
N SER A 6 2.23 19.33 -2.96
CA SER A 6 1.36 18.58 -3.87
C SER A 6 0.36 17.69 -3.12
N LEU A 7 0.74 17.11 -1.98
CA LEU A 7 -0.19 16.36 -1.12
C LEU A 7 -1.26 17.27 -0.50
N ASN A 8 -0.91 18.48 -0.08
CA ASN A 8 -1.91 19.44 0.38
C ASN A 8 -2.91 19.77 -0.74
N GLU A 9 -2.44 19.94 -1.99
CA GLU A 9 -3.32 20.14 -3.16
C GLU A 9 -4.23 18.91 -3.41
N VAL A 10 -3.70 17.68 -3.25
CA VAL A 10 -4.49 16.44 -3.30
C VAL A 10 -5.58 16.44 -2.23
N ILE A 11 -5.20 16.77 -0.98
CA ILE A 11 -6.14 16.83 0.15
C ILE A 11 -7.20 17.90 -0.09
N GLU A 12 -6.84 19.09 -0.57
CA GLU A 12 -7.80 20.15 -0.91
C GLU A 12 -8.80 19.68 -1.98
N TYR A 13 -8.32 19.01 -3.03
CA TYR A 13 -9.22 18.46 -4.04
C TYR A 13 -10.20 17.44 -3.43
N ILE A 14 -9.73 16.55 -2.55
CA ILE A 14 -10.59 15.59 -1.87
C ILE A 14 -11.64 16.30 -1.02
N GLU A 15 -11.23 17.27 -0.19
CA GLU A 15 -12.12 17.99 0.71
C GLU A 15 -13.21 18.78 -0.02
N THR A 16 -12.88 19.33 -1.17
CA THR A 16 -13.85 20.09 -1.99
C THR A 16 -14.81 19.19 -2.79
N ASN A 17 -14.49 17.89 -2.91
CA ASN A 17 -15.28 16.94 -3.70
C ASN A 17 -15.80 15.73 -2.86
N LEU A 18 -15.91 15.87 -1.54
CA LEU A 18 -16.38 14.77 -0.68
C LEU A 18 -17.79 14.29 -0.98
N GLU A 19 -18.64 15.17 -1.51
CA GLU A 19 -20.03 14.89 -1.90
C GLU A 19 -20.14 14.32 -3.32
N GLU A 20 -19.04 14.31 -4.08
CA GLU A 20 -18.97 13.85 -5.46
C GLU A 20 -18.08 12.61 -5.60
N GLU A 21 -18.04 12.05 -6.81
CA GLU A 21 -17.07 11.00 -7.14
C GLU A 21 -15.66 11.59 -7.23
N ILE A 22 -14.73 11.03 -6.46
CA ILE A 22 -13.33 11.49 -6.43
C ILE A 22 -12.54 10.76 -7.50
N SER A 23 -12.02 11.53 -8.48
CA SER A 23 -11.19 10.99 -9.56
C SER A 23 -9.74 10.73 -9.08
N TYR A 24 -9.36 9.46 -8.98
CA TYR A 24 -8.00 9.06 -8.65
C TYR A 24 -6.99 9.48 -9.72
N THR A 25 -7.40 9.45 -10.98
CA THR A 25 -6.59 9.99 -12.09
C THR A 25 -6.26 11.47 -11.90
N LYS A 26 -7.23 12.26 -11.42
CA LYS A 26 -6.99 13.68 -11.13
C LYS A 26 -6.02 13.88 -9.96
N LEU A 27 -6.14 13.08 -8.91
CA LEU A 27 -5.21 13.10 -7.77
C LEU A 27 -3.79 12.75 -8.21
N ALA A 28 -3.64 11.72 -9.04
CA ALA A 28 -2.36 11.29 -9.61
C ALA A 28 -1.72 12.41 -10.47
N GLN A 29 -2.53 13.11 -11.28
CA GLN A 29 -2.08 14.27 -12.07
C GLN A 29 -1.56 15.41 -11.19
N ILE A 30 -2.23 15.70 -10.06
CA ILE A 30 -1.79 16.74 -9.12
C ILE A 30 -0.41 16.40 -8.55
N LEU A 31 -0.19 15.13 -8.20
CA LEU A 31 1.08 14.65 -7.67
C LEU A 31 2.15 14.43 -8.76
N GLY A 32 1.75 14.38 -10.04
CA GLY A 32 2.65 14.18 -11.18
C GLY A 32 3.18 12.76 -11.31
N VAL A 33 2.41 11.76 -10.88
CA VAL A 33 2.74 10.32 -10.90
C VAL A 33 1.54 9.50 -11.39
N ASN A 34 1.69 8.17 -11.55
CA ASN A 34 0.54 7.31 -11.82
C ASN A 34 -0.32 7.08 -10.55
N GLU A 35 -1.52 6.51 -10.73
CA GLU A 35 -2.48 6.28 -9.63
C GLU A 35 -1.91 5.36 -8.55
N TYR A 36 -1.16 4.33 -8.93
CA TYR A 36 -0.55 3.40 -8.00
C TYR A 36 0.50 4.08 -7.12
N THR A 37 1.41 4.85 -7.73
CA THR A 37 2.42 5.62 -6.98
C THR A 37 1.75 6.66 -6.08
N MET A 38 0.72 7.37 -6.56
CA MET A 38 -0.02 8.35 -5.78
C MET A 38 -0.63 7.71 -4.53
N GLN A 39 -1.30 6.57 -4.66
CA GLN A 39 -1.88 5.87 -3.51
C GLN A 39 -0.79 5.38 -2.54
N SER A 40 0.34 4.89 -3.04
CA SER A 40 1.48 4.49 -2.21
C SER A 40 2.06 5.66 -1.42
N VAL A 41 2.36 6.78 -2.08
CA VAL A 41 2.89 8.00 -1.44
C VAL A 41 1.91 8.54 -0.41
N PHE A 42 0.61 8.61 -0.76
CA PHE A 42 -0.43 9.07 0.17
C PHE A 42 -0.48 8.18 1.41
N SER A 43 -0.54 6.87 1.22
CA SER A 43 -0.64 5.90 2.33
C SER A 43 0.55 5.97 3.27
N LEU A 44 1.75 6.06 2.72
CA LEU A 44 2.99 6.16 3.49
C LEU A 44 3.06 7.46 4.31
N LEU A 45 2.78 8.59 3.69
CA LEU A 45 2.94 9.89 4.36
C LEU A 45 1.75 10.24 5.28
N CYS A 46 0.54 9.75 4.97
CA CYS A 46 -0.65 9.99 5.78
C CYS A 46 -0.90 8.88 6.82
N ASN A 47 -0.17 7.77 6.76
CA ASN A 47 -0.36 6.56 7.59
C ASN A 47 -1.83 6.05 7.57
N ILE A 48 -2.47 6.19 6.41
CA ILE A 48 -3.83 5.74 6.15
C ILE A 48 -4.03 5.65 4.64
N SER A 49 -4.75 4.62 4.16
CA SER A 49 -5.04 4.54 2.72
C SER A 49 -5.94 5.69 2.26
N LEU A 50 -5.80 6.07 0.99
CA LEU A 50 -6.59 7.14 0.38
C LEU A 50 -8.10 6.88 0.49
N SER A 51 -8.54 5.65 0.20
CA SER A 51 -9.95 5.26 0.30
C SER A 51 -10.49 5.37 1.73
N GLU A 52 -9.69 4.97 2.72
CA GLU A 52 -10.06 5.06 4.13
C GLU A 52 -10.07 6.52 4.62
N TYR A 53 -9.15 7.36 4.15
CA TYR A 53 -9.17 8.80 4.41
C TYR A 53 -10.48 9.42 3.91
N ILE A 54 -10.81 9.23 2.64
CA ILE A 54 -12.04 9.75 2.01
C ILE A 54 -13.27 9.26 2.79
N ARG A 55 -13.31 7.96 3.11
CA ARG A 55 -14.41 7.37 3.86
C ARG A 55 -14.60 8.01 5.23
N LYS A 56 -13.51 8.19 6.00
CA LYS A 56 -13.58 8.81 7.34
C LYS A 56 -13.96 10.28 7.27
N ARG A 57 -13.49 11.03 6.27
CA ARG A 57 -13.87 12.43 6.08
C ARG A 57 -15.36 12.55 5.75
N ARG A 58 -15.86 11.72 4.82
CA ARG A 58 -17.29 11.66 4.48
C ARG A 58 -18.16 11.36 5.70
N LEU A 59 -17.80 10.37 6.50
CA LEU A 59 -18.54 10.01 7.72
C LEU A 59 -18.50 11.13 8.77
N SER A 60 -17.36 11.77 8.94
CA SER A 60 -17.21 12.89 9.86
C SER A 60 -18.12 14.06 9.48
N ASN A 61 -18.15 14.44 8.19
CA ASN A 61 -19.02 15.52 7.69
C ASN A 61 -20.51 15.13 7.72
N ALA A 62 -20.84 13.86 7.39
CA ALA A 62 -22.20 13.35 7.51
C ALA A 62 -22.72 13.40 8.95
N GLY A 63 -21.85 13.15 9.94
CA GLY A 63 -22.19 13.31 11.36
C GLY A 63 -22.54 14.76 11.72
N TYR A 64 -21.76 15.72 11.21
CA TYR A 64 -22.04 17.13 11.37
C TYR A 64 -23.39 17.52 10.72
N ASP A 65 -23.63 17.14 9.46
CA ASP A 65 -24.88 17.46 8.77
C ASP A 65 -26.11 16.86 9.48
N LEU A 66 -26.04 15.60 9.91
CA LEU A 66 -27.10 14.96 10.69
C LEU A 66 -27.39 15.69 12.01
N SER A 67 -26.40 16.33 12.59
CA SER A 67 -26.58 17.12 13.84
C SER A 67 -27.23 18.47 13.58
N GLN A 68 -26.94 19.12 12.43
CA GLN A 68 -27.33 20.49 12.13
C GLN A 68 -28.59 20.60 11.25
N THR A 69 -28.88 19.59 10.44
CA THR A 69 -30.00 19.64 9.48
C THR A 69 -31.15 18.69 9.84
N ASN A 70 -32.26 18.79 9.14
CA ASN A 70 -33.40 17.86 9.23
C ASN A 70 -33.46 16.92 8.02
N GLU A 71 -32.35 16.79 7.28
CA GLU A 71 -32.27 15.89 6.14
C GLU A 71 -32.49 14.42 6.57
N LYS A 72 -33.07 13.62 5.68
CA LYS A 72 -33.28 12.22 5.96
C LYS A 72 -31.95 11.47 5.87
N ILE A 73 -31.79 10.40 6.66
CA ILE A 73 -30.59 9.56 6.64
C ILE A 73 -30.26 9.07 5.22
N MET A 74 -31.27 8.79 4.40
CA MET A 74 -31.09 8.37 3.02
C MET A 74 -30.51 9.51 2.15
N GLU A 75 -30.94 10.74 2.34
CA GLU A 75 -30.44 11.91 1.62
C GLU A 75 -28.97 12.18 1.96
N ILE A 76 -28.62 12.11 3.24
CA ILE A 76 -27.24 12.21 3.72
C ILE A 76 -26.38 11.03 3.18
N ALA A 77 -26.92 9.81 3.14
CA ALA A 77 -26.18 8.66 2.59
C ALA A 77 -25.82 8.90 1.12
N ILE A 78 -26.78 9.31 0.30
CA ILE A 78 -26.55 9.64 -1.12
C ILE A 78 -25.58 10.79 -1.28
N LYS A 79 -25.74 11.89 -0.50
CA LYS A 79 -24.85 13.03 -0.50
C LYS A 79 -23.38 12.61 -0.31
N TYR A 80 -23.10 11.67 0.58
CA TYR A 80 -21.75 11.19 0.86
C TYR A 80 -21.38 9.90 0.11
N GLN A 81 -22.01 9.67 -1.05
CA GLN A 81 -21.65 8.62 -2.01
C GLN A 81 -21.84 7.19 -1.47
N TYR A 82 -22.88 6.95 -0.67
CA TYR A 82 -23.33 5.62 -0.30
C TYR A 82 -24.54 5.21 -1.13
N ASP A 83 -24.53 3.99 -1.67
CA ASP A 83 -25.62 3.47 -2.51
C ASP A 83 -26.96 3.36 -1.79
N ASN A 84 -26.93 3.18 -0.46
CA ASN A 84 -28.13 3.00 0.34
C ASN A 84 -27.91 3.33 1.83
N ALA A 85 -29.02 3.60 2.53
CA ALA A 85 -29.01 3.94 3.95
C ALA A 85 -28.48 2.81 4.86
N THR A 86 -28.55 1.56 4.43
CA THR A 86 -28.09 0.41 5.24
C THR A 86 -26.57 0.34 5.28
N SER A 87 -25.91 0.43 4.13
CA SER A 87 -24.43 0.46 4.04
C SER A 87 -23.88 1.68 4.76
N PHE A 88 -24.50 2.85 4.54
CA PHE A 88 -24.16 4.08 5.27
C PHE A 88 -24.30 3.88 6.79
N SER A 89 -25.45 3.40 7.28
CA SER A 89 -25.67 3.27 8.72
C SER A 89 -24.67 2.33 9.40
N ARG A 90 -24.27 1.24 8.74
CA ARG A 90 -23.24 0.32 9.25
C ARG A 90 -21.87 1.01 9.33
N ALA A 91 -21.47 1.71 8.26
CA ALA A 91 -20.21 2.43 8.22
C ALA A 91 -20.18 3.56 9.27
N PHE A 92 -21.28 4.29 9.38
CA PHE A 92 -21.47 5.38 10.34
C PHE A 92 -21.36 4.88 11.80
N GLU A 93 -22.10 3.81 12.13
CA GLU A 93 -22.06 3.22 13.49
C GLU A 93 -20.66 2.67 13.81
N LYS A 94 -20.00 2.02 12.84
CA LYS A 94 -18.62 1.56 13.01
C LYS A 94 -17.66 2.71 13.28
N PHE A 95 -17.84 3.85 12.64
CA PHE A 95 -16.96 5.01 12.77
C PHE A 95 -17.26 5.82 14.05
N HIS A 96 -18.52 6.22 14.26
CA HIS A 96 -18.92 7.09 15.40
C HIS A 96 -19.18 6.31 16.68
N GLY A 97 -19.57 5.03 16.59
CA GLY A 97 -20.02 4.22 17.73
C GLY A 97 -21.52 4.42 18.09
N ILE A 98 -22.22 5.29 17.37
CA ILE A 98 -23.66 5.55 17.51
C ILE A 98 -24.36 5.44 16.16
N LYS A 99 -25.67 5.16 16.18
CA LYS A 99 -26.47 5.09 14.94
C LYS A 99 -26.79 6.50 14.40
N PRO A 100 -26.89 6.67 13.07
CA PRO A 100 -27.29 7.96 12.47
C PRO A 100 -28.59 8.52 13.06
N SER A 101 -29.57 7.67 13.35
CA SER A 101 -30.86 8.07 13.95
C SER A 101 -30.75 8.60 15.38
N SER A 102 -29.64 8.33 16.06
CA SER A 102 -29.41 8.77 17.43
C SER A 102 -28.66 10.11 17.55
N VAL A 103 -28.10 10.61 16.43
CA VAL A 103 -27.21 11.79 16.43
C VAL A 103 -27.85 13.01 17.08
N LYS A 104 -29.10 13.30 16.76
CA LYS A 104 -29.81 14.48 17.36
C LYS A 104 -30.04 14.37 18.87
N LYS A 105 -30.08 13.15 19.40
CA LYS A 105 -30.27 12.89 20.84
C LYS A 105 -28.94 12.81 21.60
N GLN A 106 -27.85 12.48 20.88
CA GLN A 106 -26.52 12.23 21.44
C GLN A 106 -25.43 12.84 20.53
N PRO A 107 -25.45 14.15 20.29
CA PRO A 107 -24.48 14.79 19.37
C PRO A 107 -23.05 14.72 19.89
N GLU A 108 -22.86 14.59 21.20
CA GLU A 108 -21.56 14.37 21.85
C GLU A 108 -20.89 13.03 21.52
N GLY A 109 -21.65 12.07 20.99
CA GLY A 109 -21.12 10.78 20.52
C GLY A 109 -20.44 10.85 19.14
N LEU A 110 -20.49 12.00 18.47
CA LEU A 110 -19.86 12.17 17.17
C LEU A 110 -18.33 12.25 17.29
N LYS A 111 -17.66 11.45 16.46
CA LYS A 111 -16.21 11.53 16.28
C LYS A 111 -15.88 12.43 15.10
N VAL A 112 -14.85 13.23 15.23
CA VAL A 112 -14.32 14.06 14.15
C VAL A 112 -13.02 13.44 13.67
N PHE A 113 -12.95 13.14 12.38
CA PHE A 113 -11.69 12.85 11.70
C PHE A 113 -11.20 14.14 11.04
N ALA A 114 -10.12 14.70 11.58
CA ALA A 114 -9.61 15.97 11.10
C ALA A 114 -9.02 15.86 9.68
N LYS A 115 -9.11 16.96 8.91
CA LYS A 115 -8.38 17.10 7.66
C LYS A 115 -6.88 17.03 7.94
N ILE A 116 -6.16 16.22 7.16
CA ILE A 116 -4.70 16.16 7.21
C ILE A 116 -4.13 17.42 6.54
N HIS A 117 -3.05 17.94 7.10
CA HIS A 117 -2.29 19.04 6.53
C HIS A 117 -0.81 18.83 6.78
N PHE A 118 0.02 19.04 5.77
CA PHE A 118 1.47 18.94 5.84
C PHE A 118 2.11 20.32 5.93
N ASP A 119 3.16 20.44 6.72
CA ASP A 119 4.02 21.60 6.72
C ASP A 119 4.85 21.63 5.41
N GLU A 120 4.59 22.59 4.56
CA GLU A 120 5.27 22.74 3.27
C GLU A 120 6.73 23.17 3.40
N GLN A 121 7.15 23.63 4.58
CA GLN A 121 8.55 23.96 4.87
C GLN A 121 9.37 22.73 5.21
N GLN A 122 8.73 21.59 5.52
CA GLN A 122 9.41 20.34 5.79
C GLN A 122 10.02 19.79 4.50
N GLU A 123 11.34 19.59 4.52
CA GLU A 123 12.06 18.94 3.43
C GLU A 123 12.11 17.42 3.67
N ILE A 124 11.77 16.65 2.64
CA ILE A 124 12.09 15.22 2.66
C ILE A 124 13.60 15.07 2.48
N ALA A 125 14.22 14.37 3.41
CA ALA A 125 15.63 14.04 3.29
C ALA A 125 15.87 13.32 1.95
N LYS A 126 16.89 13.73 1.20
CA LYS A 126 17.25 13.00 -0.02
C LYS A 126 17.61 11.56 0.35
N PRO A 127 17.04 10.56 -0.33
CA PRO A 127 17.33 9.18 -0.01
C PRO A 127 18.82 8.91 -0.17
N SER A 128 19.42 8.35 0.87
CA SER A 128 20.84 7.97 0.84
C SER A 128 21.05 6.59 0.19
N MET A 129 20.00 5.95 -0.28
CA MET A 129 20.03 4.62 -0.85
C MET A 129 20.59 4.62 -2.27
N LYS A 130 21.63 3.81 -2.49
CA LYS A 130 22.16 3.57 -3.84
C LYS A 130 21.31 2.49 -4.51
N TYR A 131 21.03 2.69 -5.78
CA TYR A 131 20.29 1.74 -6.60
C TYR A 131 20.85 1.69 -8.02
N SER A 132 20.55 0.63 -8.72
CA SER A 132 20.69 0.50 -10.17
C SER A 132 19.34 0.31 -10.82
N ILE A 133 19.30 0.47 -12.16
CA ILE A 133 18.10 0.16 -12.94
C ILE A 133 18.45 -0.98 -13.88
N ILE A 134 17.64 -2.03 -13.84
CA ILE A 134 17.77 -3.15 -14.78
C ILE A 134 16.42 -3.39 -15.49
N GLU A 135 16.46 -4.08 -16.59
CA GLU A 135 15.30 -4.59 -17.31
C GLU A 135 15.39 -6.11 -17.39
N THR A 136 14.29 -6.79 -17.10
CA THR A 136 14.18 -8.24 -17.25
C THR A 136 13.16 -8.59 -18.30
N GLU A 137 13.38 -9.64 -19.05
CA GLU A 137 12.35 -10.30 -19.83
C GLU A 137 11.33 -10.96 -18.86
N GLU A 138 10.27 -11.58 -19.40
CA GLU A 138 9.31 -12.34 -18.62
C GLU A 138 10.02 -13.38 -17.75
N LEU A 139 9.82 -13.33 -16.44
CA LEU A 139 10.35 -14.33 -15.51
C LEU A 139 9.29 -15.40 -15.25
N VAL A 140 9.66 -16.65 -15.53
CA VAL A 140 8.83 -17.81 -15.23
C VAL A 140 9.40 -18.50 -14.00
N LEU A 141 8.76 -18.31 -12.87
CA LEU A 141 9.21 -18.80 -11.57
C LEU A 141 8.31 -19.95 -11.08
N TYR A 142 8.86 -20.78 -10.20
CA TYR A 142 8.16 -21.92 -9.62
C TYR A 142 8.38 -21.94 -8.11
N GLY A 143 7.31 -21.99 -7.32
CA GLY A 143 7.47 -21.88 -5.88
C GLY A 143 6.31 -22.35 -5.03
N GLU A 144 6.50 -22.18 -3.75
CA GLU A 144 5.55 -22.54 -2.70
C GLU A 144 5.18 -21.27 -1.91
N GLU A 145 3.87 -21.08 -1.70
CA GLU A 145 3.33 -19.95 -0.95
C GLU A 145 3.03 -20.39 0.49
N LYS A 146 3.39 -19.53 1.44
CA LYS A 146 2.92 -19.60 2.82
C LYS A 146 2.05 -18.40 3.13
N LYS A 147 0.83 -18.63 3.59
CA LYS A 147 -0.04 -17.55 4.09
C LYS A 147 0.51 -17.02 5.41
N THR A 148 0.58 -15.72 5.53
CA THR A 148 1.04 -14.99 6.72
C THR A 148 0.36 -13.63 6.82
N THR A 149 0.68 -12.85 7.85
CA THR A 149 0.14 -11.50 8.06
C THR A 149 1.27 -10.50 8.23
N THR A 150 0.96 -9.22 8.17
CA THR A 150 1.94 -8.13 8.35
C THR A 150 2.74 -8.29 9.65
N GLU A 151 2.08 -8.68 10.75
CA GLU A 151 2.74 -8.81 12.05
C GLU A 151 3.67 -10.03 12.15
N LYS A 152 3.44 -11.04 11.31
CA LYS A 152 4.15 -12.33 11.36
C LYS A 152 5.14 -12.54 10.23
N ILE A 153 5.06 -11.76 9.15
CA ILE A 153 5.89 -11.99 7.97
C ILE A 153 7.40 -11.99 8.29
N GLY A 154 7.83 -11.12 9.18
CA GLY A 154 9.22 -11.04 9.61
C GLY A 154 9.78 -12.34 10.22
N GLU A 155 8.92 -13.16 10.80
CA GLU A 155 9.27 -14.48 11.34
C GLU A 155 8.94 -15.61 10.37
N ASP A 156 7.79 -15.52 9.69
CA ASP A 156 7.27 -16.59 8.86
C ASP A 156 8.05 -16.75 7.55
N ALA A 157 8.46 -15.64 6.92
CA ALA A 157 9.19 -15.66 5.65
C ALA A 157 10.55 -16.40 5.77
N PRO A 158 11.44 -16.09 6.75
CA PRO A 158 12.68 -16.83 6.92
C PRO A 158 12.45 -18.31 7.28
N LYS A 159 11.42 -18.62 8.09
CA LYS A 159 11.09 -20.01 8.42
C LYS A 159 10.62 -20.78 7.20
N HIS A 160 9.74 -20.19 6.41
CA HIS A 160 9.26 -20.79 5.17
C HIS A 160 10.39 -21.01 4.16
N PHE A 161 11.29 -20.04 4.03
CA PHE A 161 12.47 -20.18 3.17
C PHE A 161 13.32 -21.40 3.57
N GLN A 162 13.57 -21.59 4.87
CA GLN A 162 14.31 -22.76 5.38
C GLN A 162 13.53 -24.08 5.20
N GLU A 163 12.20 -24.08 5.32
CA GLU A 163 11.37 -25.26 5.05
C GLU A 163 11.47 -25.69 3.59
N VAL A 164 11.41 -24.74 2.65
CA VAL A 164 11.55 -25.00 1.21
C VAL A 164 12.95 -25.52 0.86
N ILE A 165 14.02 -24.94 1.45
CA ILE A 165 15.40 -25.43 1.31
C ILE A 165 15.48 -26.90 1.74
N LYS A 166 15.01 -27.23 2.93
CA LYS A 166 15.05 -28.61 3.47
C LYS A 166 14.33 -29.59 2.54
N LYS A 167 13.26 -29.17 1.89
CA LYS A 167 12.42 -30.04 1.05
C LYS A 167 13.00 -30.21 -0.36
N TYR A 168 13.60 -29.20 -0.95
CA TYR A 168 13.94 -29.21 -2.37
C TYR A 168 15.43 -29.02 -2.69
N ALA A 169 16.24 -28.41 -1.81
CA ALA A 169 17.59 -27.98 -2.18
C ALA A 169 18.53 -29.16 -2.53
N LYS A 170 18.33 -30.34 -1.95
CA LYS A 170 19.14 -31.54 -2.28
C LYS A 170 19.00 -31.95 -3.74
N ALA A 171 17.81 -31.79 -4.32
CA ALA A 171 17.52 -32.20 -5.70
C ALA A 171 17.67 -31.03 -6.69
N TYR A 172 17.35 -29.82 -6.26
CA TYR A 172 17.18 -28.69 -7.16
C TYR A 172 18.06 -27.47 -6.81
N GLY A 173 18.91 -27.54 -5.79
CA GLY A 173 19.68 -26.39 -5.31
C GLY A 173 18.83 -25.40 -4.50
N TYR A 174 19.41 -24.23 -4.21
CA TYR A 174 18.75 -23.22 -3.39
C TYR A 174 17.72 -22.41 -4.22
N PRO A 175 16.64 -21.93 -3.59
CA PRO A 175 15.72 -20.99 -4.25
C PRO A 175 16.42 -19.65 -4.55
N ASN A 176 15.99 -19.01 -5.63
CA ASN A 176 16.61 -17.77 -6.11
C ASN A 176 15.81 -16.52 -5.71
N TYR A 177 14.51 -16.67 -5.40
CA TYR A 177 13.65 -15.51 -5.17
C TYR A 177 12.77 -15.67 -3.92
N GLY A 178 12.57 -14.54 -3.24
CA GLY A 178 11.49 -14.30 -2.30
C GLY A 178 10.50 -13.28 -2.87
N MET A 179 9.24 -13.36 -2.47
CA MET A 179 8.21 -12.43 -2.94
C MET A 179 7.11 -12.28 -1.89
N VAL A 180 6.85 -11.03 -1.49
CA VAL A 180 5.74 -10.70 -0.60
C VAL A 180 4.45 -10.55 -1.42
N VAL A 181 3.36 -11.14 -0.92
CA VAL A 181 2.03 -10.98 -1.49
C VAL A 181 1.19 -10.13 -0.57
N TYR A 182 0.70 -9.02 -1.07
CA TYR A 182 -0.18 -8.13 -0.34
C TYR A 182 -1.65 -8.41 -0.65
N GLN A 183 -2.50 -8.33 0.37
CA GLN A 183 -3.94 -8.23 0.20
C GLN A 183 -4.33 -6.79 -0.13
N ASP A 184 -3.69 -5.84 0.51
CA ASP A 184 -3.78 -4.42 0.25
C ASP A 184 -2.39 -3.79 0.44
N ARG A 185 -1.73 -3.46 -0.67
CA ARG A 185 -0.38 -2.87 -0.67
C ARG A 185 -0.38 -1.48 -0.04
N PHE A 186 -1.47 -0.71 -0.22
CA PHE A 186 -1.56 0.65 0.29
C PHE A 186 -1.81 0.72 1.79
N GLN A 187 -2.31 -0.35 2.39
CA GLN A 187 -2.46 -0.49 3.84
C GLN A 187 -1.39 -1.39 4.45
N ASP A 188 -0.41 -1.82 3.65
CA ASP A 188 0.63 -2.78 4.05
C ASP A 188 0.05 -4.08 4.64
N ILE A 189 -1.09 -4.54 4.11
CA ILE A 189 -1.74 -5.77 4.56
C ILE A 189 -1.16 -6.94 3.80
N VAL A 190 -0.22 -7.63 4.41
CA VAL A 190 0.40 -8.85 3.88
C VAL A 190 -0.58 -10.03 3.96
N ASN A 191 -0.61 -10.83 2.90
CA ASN A 191 -1.41 -12.04 2.79
C ASN A 191 -0.56 -13.32 2.66
N GLY A 192 0.68 -13.22 2.22
CA GLY A 192 1.55 -14.38 2.05
C GLY A 192 2.97 -14.03 1.63
N TYR A 193 3.79 -15.07 1.62
CA TYR A 193 5.16 -15.02 1.14
C TYR A 193 5.46 -16.22 0.26
N TRP A 194 6.08 -16.01 -0.90
CA TRP A 194 6.51 -17.04 -1.82
C TRP A 194 8.01 -17.24 -1.75
N VAL A 195 8.43 -18.50 -1.83
CA VAL A 195 9.82 -18.90 -2.07
C VAL A 195 9.87 -19.55 -3.44
N LEU A 196 10.70 -19.02 -4.34
CA LEU A 196 10.63 -19.27 -5.76
C LEU A 196 11.98 -19.70 -6.36
N TYR A 197 11.92 -20.53 -7.37
CA TYR A 197 13.02 -20.99 -8.22
C TYR A 197 12.87 -20.47 -9.63
N ASP A 198 13.96 -20.17 -10.30
CA ASP A 198 14.01 -19.80 -11.72
C ASP A 198 13.94 -20.99 -12.70
N LYS A 199 13.79 -22.21 -12.15
CA LYS A 199 13.69 -23.47 -12.89
C LYS A 199 12.45 -24.25 -12.53
N LYS A 200 11.96 -25.02 -13.52
CA LYS A 200 10.77 -25.86 -13.33
C LYS A 200 11.03 -26.98 -12.33
N ILE A 201 10.20 -27.01 -11.29
CA ILE A 201 10.11 -28.10 -10.32
C ILE A 201 8.66 -28.61 -10.36
N PRO A 202 8.43 -29.90 -10.67
CA PRO A 202 7.09 -30.42 -10.97
C PRO A 202 6.06 -30.22 -9.87
N GLU A 203 6.48 -30.23 -8.61
CA GLU A 203 5.62 -30.13 -7.43
C GLU A 203 5.27 -28.66 -7.06
N LEU A 204 5.98 -27.70 -7.66
CA LEU A 204 5.80 -26.28 -7.35
C LEU A 204 4.82 -25.59 -8.30
N LYS A 205 4.15 -24.59 -7.78
CA LYS A 205 3.24 -23.76 -8.56
C LYS A 205 4.03 -22.81 -9.45
N LYS A 206 3.57 -22.64 -10.69
CA LYS A 206 4.12 -21.66 -11.63
C LYS A 206 3.63 -20.26 -11.28
N TYR A 207 4.53 -19.28 -11.27
CA TYR A 207 4.25 -17.85 -11.19
C TYR A 207 4.94 -17.12 -12.33
N ILE A 208 4.27 -16.12 -12.93
CA ILE A 208 4.82 -15.37 -14.05
C ILE A 208 4.91 -13.90 -13.65
N ILE A 209 6.11 -13.35 -13.74
CA ILE A 209 6.35 -11.91 -13.64
C ILE A 209 6.53 -11.40 -15.08
N PRO A 210 5.72 -10.45 -15.55
CA PRO A 210 5.84 -9.91 -16.89
C PRO A 210 7.15 -9.15 -17.07
N LYS A 211 7.60 -8.99 -18.32
CA LYS A 211 8.72 -8.11 -18.66
C LYS A 211 8.60 -6.79 -17.92
N SER A 212 9.67 -6.39 -17.23
CA SER A 212 9.63 -5.26 -16.30
C SER A 212 10.97 -4.56 -16.19
N LYS A 213 10.90 -3.27 -15.85
CA LYS A 213 12.02 -2.46 -15.42
C LYS A 213 12.01 -2.38 -13.90
N TRP A 214 13.17 -2.43 -13.27
CA TRP A 214 13.33 -2.55 -11.82
C TRP A 214 14.29 -1.52 -11.27
N LEU A 215 13.94 -0.94 -10.13
CA LEU A 215 14.91 -0.36 -9.21
C LEU A 215 15.49 -1.49 -8.38
N VAL A 216 16.81 -1.60 -8.33
CA VAL A 216 17.52 -2.68 -7.64
C VAL A 216 18.39 -2.09 -6.53
N PHE A 217 18.13 -2.49 -5.31
CA PHE A 217 18.89 -2.14 -4.12
C PHE A 217 19.73 -3.33 -3.71
N HIS A 218 21.07 -3.16 -3.74
CA HIS A 218 22.02 -4.23 -3.47
C HIS A 218 22.28 -4.36 -1.97
N ILE A 219 22.09 -5.56 -1.43
CA ILE A 219 22.31 -5.93 -0.04
C ILE A 219 23.46 -6.93 -0.01
N PRO A 220 24.62 -6.64 0.65
CA PRO A 220 25.83 -7.46 0.55
C PRO A 220 25.78 -8.74 1.39
N ASN A 221 24.59 -9.26 1.65
CA ASN A 221 24.35 -10.48 2.40
C ASN A 221 22.92 -10.99 2.17
N GLU A 222 22.57 -12.13 2.78
CA GLU A 222 21.22 -12.72 2.75
C GLU A 222 20.55 -12.68 4.15
N ASN A 223 20.91 -11.70 4.98
CA ASN A 223 20.33 -11.57 6.32
C ASN A 223 18.91 -10.99 6.22
N PRO A 224 17.88 -11.68 6.71
CA PRO A 224 16.49 -11.19 6.64
C PRO A 224 16.28 -9.81 7.29
N LYS A 225 17.05 -9.45 8.33
CA LYS A 225 16.93 -8.14 8.98
C LYS A 225 17.39 -7.01 8.08
N ASP A 226 18.48 -7.22 7.34
CA ASP A 226 19.02 -6.20 6.44
C ASP A 226 18.10 -6.03 5.23
N ILE A 227 17.47 -7.12 4.76
CA ILE A 227 16.45 -7.07 3.70
C ILE A 227 15.23 -6.26 4.17
N GLN A 228 14.73 -6.53 5.37
CA GLN A 228 13.62 -5.78 5.96
C GLN A 228 13.96 -4.30 6.16
N GLU A 229 15.17 -3.99 6.63
CA GLU A 229 15.63 -2.60 6.77
C GLU A 229 15.63 -1.87 5.43
N VAL A 230 16.15 -2.48 4.37
CA VAL A 230 16.14 -1.88 3.02
C VAL A 230 14.72 -1.68 2.51
N SER A 231 13.82 -2.65 2.71
CA SER A 231 12.40 -2.53 2.34
C SER A 231 11.71 -1.38 3.09
N HIS A 232 11.94 -1.24 4.41
CA HIS A 232 11.39 -0.14 5.20
C HIS A 232 11.94 1.20 4.72
N ARG A 233 13.26 1.32 4.55
CA ARG A 233 13.89 2.55 4.05
C ARG A 233 13.44 2.90 2.64
N PHE A 234 13.19 1.91 1.79
CA PHE A 234 12.59 2.16 0.49
C PHE A 234 11.22 2.86 0.64
N CYS A 235 10.36 2.36 1.51
CA CYS A 235 9.07 2.99 1.79
C CYS A 235 9.24 4.38 2.40
N ASP A 236 10.01 4.52 3.47
CA ASP A 236 10.04 5.73 4.30
C ASP A 236 10.87 6.87 3.68
N GLU A 237 11.98 6.54 3.00
CA GLU A 237 12.91 7.55 2.49
C GLU A 237 12.81 7.72 0.96
N PHE A 238 12.66 6.59 0.23
CA PHE A 238 12.78 6.62 -1.24
C PHE A 238 11.45 6.94 -1.93
N VAL A 239 10.37 6.26 -1.59
CA VAL A 239 9.06 6.43 -2.24
C VAL A 239 8.57 7.88 -2.18
N PRO A 240 8.64 8.60 -1.03
CA PRO A 240 8.18 9.99 -0.97
C PRO A 240 8.94 10.96 -1.89
N SER A 241 10.18 10.61 -2.24
CA SER A 241 11.05 11.42 -3.12
C SER A 241 11.26 10.78 -4.50
N CYS A 242 10.58 9.67 -4.78
CA CYS A 242 10.77 8.88 -5.98
C CYS A 242 10.34 9.65 -7.23
N LYS A 243 11.18 9.58 -8.26
CA LYS A 243 10.90 10.17 -9.58
C LYS A 243 10.29 9.15 -10.55
N TYR A 244 10.18 7.90 -10.14
CA TYR A 244 9.70 6.81 -10.97
C TYR A 244 8.28 6.46 -10.60
N ASN A 245 7.49 6.12 -11.58
CA ASN A 245 6.18 5.52 -11.37
C ASN A 245 6.37 4.06 -10.97
N LEU A 246 5.84 3.68 -9.82
CA LEU A 246 5.80 2.29 -9.39
C LEU A 246 4.80 1.51 -10.24
N ARG A 247 5.07 0.23 -10.45
CA ARG A 247 4.20 -0.70 -11.19
C ARG A 247 3.49 -1.65 -10.24
N GLU A 248 2.22 -1.94 -10.52
CA GLU A 248 1.39 -2.83 -9.72
C GLU A 248 1.71 -4.32 -10.00
N ILE A 249 2.94 -4.71 -9.69
CA ILE A 249 3.38 -6.12 -9.63
C ILE A 249 4.22 -6.31 -8.37
N PRO A 250 4.38 -7.55 -7.86
CA PRO A 250 5.13 -7.78 -6.63
C PRO A 250 6.59 -7.34 -6.71
N GLU A 251 7.10 -6.86 -5.58
CA GLU A 251 8.52 -6.68 -5.33
C GLU A 251 9.19 -8.06 -5.19
N LEU A 252 10.44 -8.18 -5.61
CA LEU A 252 11.21 -9.42 -5.53
C LEU A 252 12.45 -9.24 -4.66
N GLU A 253 12.79 -10.28 -3.94
CA GLU A 253 14.09 -10.50 -3.32
C GLU A 253 14.81 -11.53 -4.20
N TYR A 254 15.91 -11.13 -4.84
CA TYR A 254 16.71 -12.03 -5.66
C TYR A 254 17.99 -12.40 -4.92
N TYR A 255 18.19 -13.69 -4.70
CA TYR A 255 19.31 -14.26 -3.93
C TYR A 255 20.35 -14.88 -4.87
N HIS A 256 21.58 -14.39 -4.82
CA HIS A 256 22.69 -14.89 -5.62
C HIS A 256 24.04 -14.56 -4.97
N ASP A 257 25.01 -15.46 -5.09
CA ASP A 257 26.40 -15.28 -4.69
C ASP A 257 26.57 -14.74 -3.24
N GLY A 258 25.67 -15.10 -2.33
CA GLY A 258 25.69 -14.63 -0.93
C GLY A 258 25.23 -13.19 -0.76
N MET A 259 24.58 -12.63 -1.77
CA MET A 259 23.98 -11.28 -1.77
C MET A 259 22.49 -11.36 -2.04
N THR A 260 21.81 -10.29 -1.68
CA THR A 260 20.38 -10.08 -2.02
C THR A 260 20.20 -8.81 -2.83
N GLU A 261 19.37 -8.87 -3.84
CA GLU A 261 18.87 -7.71 -4.56
C GLU A 261 17.39 -7.51 -4.22
N PHE A 262 17.06 -6.40 -3.57
CA PHE A 262 15.68 -5.99 -3.40
C PHE A 262 15.24 -5.22 -4.65
N MET A 263 14.29 -5.78 -5.39
CA MET A 263 13.88 -5.35 -6.71
C MET A 263 12.46 -4.77 -6.67
N VAL A 264 12.32 -3.50 -7.01
CA VAL A 264 11.04 -2.79 -7.03
C VAL A 264 10.66 -2.47 -8.48
N PRO A 265 9.49 -2.90 -8.96
CA PRO A 265 9.08 -2.71 -10.34
C PRO A 265 8.66 -1.27 -10.60
N ILE A 266 9.09 -0.72 -11.75
CA ILE A 266 8.74 0.61 -12.21
C ILE A 266 8.17 0.58 -13.63
N GLU A 267 7.42 1.62 -13.97
CA GLU A 267 6.99 1.89 -15.35
C GLU A 267 8.13 2.51 -16.16
N ASP A 268 8.03 2.48 -17.48
CA ASP A 268 8.97 3.11 -18.42
C ASP A 268 8.96 4.65 -18.35
#